data_867b8cc16699e5cf1cb2f44390977843
#
_entry.id   867b8cc16699e5cf1cb2f44390977843
#
_cell.length_a   1.000
_cell.length_b   1.000
_cell.length_c   1.000
_cell.angle_alpha   90.00
_cell.angle_beta   90.00
_cell.angle_gamma   90.00
#
_symmetry.space_group_name_H-M   'P 1'
#
loop_
_entity.id
_entity.type
_entity.pdbx_description
1 polymer ?
#
loop_
_entity_poly.entity_id
_entity_poly.type
_entity_poly.pdbx_seq_one_letter_code
_entity_poly.pdbx_strand_id
1 'polypeptide(L)'
;MSRRALPSPLYAILDPGQSKGRPAIRILADLLNGGAKLLQLRAKEMTSNEFYRLAIEARELTRQAGCLLIINDRVDIAMASQADGVHLGQEDLPLETARRLMGRTRLIGISTHDLRQAQDAAGADADYIGFGPIFGTSTKETGYSPRGTATLKEIRKAVKIPIVAIGGITEDNVTQVWDAGADAAAIISDIMKAEDVAEKVRRILALR
;
A
#
# COMPACT_ATOMS: atom_id res chain seq x y z
N MET A 1 10.08 16.53 14.24
CA MET A 1 9.59 16.72 12.87
C MET A 1 8.14 16.29 12.83
N SER A 2 7.25 17.11 12.25
CA SER A 2 5.84 16.74 12.06
C SER A 2 5.76 15.55 11.10
N ARG A 3 5.07 14.49 11.53
CA ARG A 3 4.88 13.26 10.72
C ARG A 3 4.01 13.56 9.52
N ARG A 4 4.42 13.10 8.34
CA ARG A 4 3.56 13.14 7.16
C ARG A 4 2.36 12.21 7.40
N ALA A 5 1.16 12.78 7.51
CA ALA A 5 -0.06 12.00 7.44
C ALA A 5 -0.19 11.37 6.05
N LEU A 6 -0.78 10.18 5.97
CA LEU A 6 -1.14 9.59 4.69
C LEU A 6 -2.30 10.40 4.07
N PRO A 7 -2.32 10.59 2.74
CA PRO A 7 -3.29 11.48 2.09
C PRO A 7 -4.70 10.89 1.98
N SER A 8 -4.88 9.61 2.34
CA SER A 8 -6.13 8.89 2.16
C SER A 8 -6.28 7.76 3.18
N PRO A 9 -7.49 7.48 3.68
CA PRO A 9 -7.77 6.30 4.49
C PRO A 9 -7.79 5.00 3.67
N LEU A 10 -7.82 5.10 2.34
CA LEU A 10 -7.69 3.98 1.42
C LEU A 10 -6.32 3.97 0.77
N TYR A 11 -5.63 2.83 0.86
CA TYR A 11 -4.41 2.52 0.12
C TYR A 11 -4.75 1.47 -0.95
N ALA A 12 -5.10 1.93 -2.14
CA ALA A 12 -5.43 1.04 -3.24
C ALA A 12 -4.16 0.34 -3.75
N ILE A 13 -4.21 -0.98 -3.94
CA ILE A 13 -3.09 -1.72 -4.53
C ILE A 13 -3.52 -2.25 -5.89
N LEU A 14 -2.87 -1.77 -6.94
CA LEU A 14 -3.00 -2.24 -8.31
C LEU A 14 -2.00 -3.38 -8.55
N ASP A 15 -2.52 -4.58 -8.74
CA ASP A 15 -1.73 -5.76 -9.09
C ASP A 15 -2.24 -6.34 -10.42
N PRO A 16 -1.49 -6.20 -11.54
CA PRO A 16 -1.88 -6.74 -12.83
C PRO A 16 -2.16 -8.25 -12.81
N GLY A 17 -1.45 -9.03 -11.97
CA GLY A 17 -1.72 -10.46 -11.78
C GLY A 17 -3.12 -10.77 -11.22
N GLN A 18 -3.78 -9.78 -10.58
CA GLN A 18 -5.15 -9.88 -10.06
C GLN A 18 -6.21 -9.25 -10.97
N SER A 19 -5.81 -8.71 -12.12
CA SER A 19 -6.68 -7.90 -13.00
C SER A 19 -7.72 -8.68 -13.79
N LYS A 20 -7.65 -10.02 -13.80
CA LYS A 20 -8.50 -10.89 -14.64
C LYS A 20 -8.44 -10.52 -16.14
N GLY A 21 -7.24 -10.18 -16.64
CA GLY A 21 -7.01 -9.80 -18.02
C GLY A 21 -7.38 -8.36 -18.39
N ARG A 22 -7.87 -7.55 -17.44
CA ARG A 22 -8.12 -6.12 -17.70
C ARG A 22 -6.80 -5.36 -17.77
N PRO A 23 -6.63 -4.42 -18.72
CA PRO A 23 -5.42 -3.61 -18.80
C PRO A 23 -5.17 -2.82 -17.50
N ALA A 24 -3.95 -2.89 -16.96
CA ALA A 24 -3.59 -2.25 -15.70
C ALA A 24 -3.83 -0.73 -15.72
N ILE A 25 -3.54 -0.06 -16.82
CA ILE A 25 -3.76 1.38 -16.99
C ILE A 25 -5.25 1.75 -16.95
N ARG A 26 -6.13 0.89 -17.48
CA ARG A 26 -7.57 1.12 -17.37
C ARG A 26 -8.04 1.06 -15.93
N ILE A 27 -7.60 0.03 -15.19
CA ILE A 27 -7.92 -0.09 -13.76
C ILE A 27 -7.35 1.09 -12.97
N LEU A 28 -6.12 1.53 -13.29
CA LEU A 28 -5.53 2.72 -12.68
C LEU A 28 -6.41 3.96 -12.89
N ALA A 29 -6.86 4.19 -14.12
CA ALA A 29 -7.76 5.31 -14.42
C ALA A 29 -9.07 5.21 -13.61
N ASP A 30 -9.65 4.02 -13.50
CA ASP A 30 -10.85 3.78 -12.70
C ASP A 30 -10.62 4.01 -11.20
N LEU A 31 -9.47 3.60 -10.65
CA LEU A 31 -9.07 3.89 -9.27
C LEU A 31 -8.99 5.41 -9.00
N LEU A 32 -8.34 6.14 -9.91
CA LEU A 32 -8.20 7.60 -9.82
C LEU A 32 -9.54 8.32 -9.96
N ASN A 33 -10.39 7.88 -10.89
CA ASN A 33 -11.76 8.38 -11.06
C ASN A 33 -12.65 8.11 -9.85
N GLY A 34 -12.37 7.03 -9.11
CA GLY A 34 -13.00 6.72 -7.83
C GLY A 34 -12.54 7.60 -6.67
N GLY A 35 -11.48 8.39 -6.86
CA GLY A 35 -10.94 9.31 -5.83
C GLY A 35 -9.77 8.75 -5.04
N ALA A 36 -9.09 7.69 -5.49
CA ALA A 36 -7.89 7.19 -4.85
C ALA A 36 -6.79 8.27 -4.79
N LYS A 37 -6.18 8.48 -3.61
CA LYS A 37 -5.10 9.45 -3.38
C LYS A 37 -3.80 8.81 -2.90
N LEU A 38 -3.82 7.52 -2.62
CA LEU A 38 -2.66 6.72 -2.26
C LEU A 38 -2.77 5.37 -2.97
N LEU A 39 -1.79 5.07 -3.83
CA LEU A 39 -1.79 3.91 -4.70
C LEU A 39 -0.44 3.20 -4.65
N GLN A 40 -0.49 1.87 -4.57
CA GLN A 40 0.69 1.03 -4.75
C GLN A 40 0.59 0.26 -6.07
N LEU A 41 1.64 0.30 -6.87
CA LEU A 41 1.80 -0.55 -8.04
C LEU A 41 2.65 -1.77 -7.67
N ARG A 42 2.06 -2.96 -7.76
CA ARG A 42 2.67 -4.25 -7.48
C ARG A 42 2.63 -5.12 -8.73
N ALA A 43 3.78 -5.54 -9.24
CA ALA A 43 3.87 -6.30 -10.52
C ALA A 43 4.92 -7.42 -10.41
N LYS A 44 4.63 -8.44 -9.60
CA LYS A 44 5.57 -9.52 -9.28
C LYS A 44 5.92 -10.43 -10.48
N GLU A 45 5.01 -10.54 -11.45
CA GLU A 45 5.15 -11.44 -12.60
C GLU A 45 5.69 -10.73 -13.84
N MET A 46 5.85 -9.41 -13.79
CA MET A 46 6.38 -8.62 -14.90
C MET A 46 7.90 -8.60 -14.92
N THR A 47 8.48 -8.58 -16.11
CA THR A 47 9.90 -8.26 -16.28
C THR A 47 10.19 -6.83 -15.81
N SER A 48 11.45 -6.54 -15.48
CA SER A 48 11.85 -5.18 -15.06
C SER A 48 11.50 -4.11 -16.09
N ASN A 49 11.62 -4.41 -17.37
CA ASN A 49 11.30 -3.46 -18.45
C ASN A 49 9.78 -3.20 -18.54
N GLU A 50 8.95 -4.23 -18.44
CA GLU A 50 7.49 -4.07 -18.45
C GLU A 50 7.03 -3.31 -17.22
N PHE A 51 7.55 -3.66 -16.03
CA PHE A 51 7.21 -2.95 -14.80
C PHE A 51 7.63 -1.48 -14.84
N TYR A 52 8.83 -1.19 -15.36
CA TYR A 52 9.30 0.18 -15.53
C TYR A 52 8.37 0.99 -16.45
N ARG A 53 8.00 0.44 -17.61
CA ARG A 53 7.08 1.13 -18.54
C ARG A 53 5.73 1.41 -17.89
N LEU A 54 5.15 0.41 -17.21
CA LEU A 54 3.90 0.59 -16.49
C LEU A 54 4.03 1.63 -15.37
N ALA A 55 5.16 1.66 -14.65
CA ALA A 55 5.40 2.62 -13.60
C ALA A 55 5.52 4.07 -14.12
N ILE A 56 6.10 4.29 -15.30
CA ILE A 56 6.15 5.61 -15.95
C ILE A 56 4.75 6.09 -16.32
N GLU A 57 3.94 5.24 -16.96
CA GLU A 57 2.56 5.59 -17.31
C GLU A 57 1.71 5.85 -16.06
N ALA A 58 1.86 4.99 -15.03
CA ALA A 58 1.18 5.16 -13.76
C ALA A 58 1.59 6.48 -13.07
N ARG A 59 2.87 6.84 -13.10
CA ARG A 59 3.37 8.09 -12.51
C ARG A 59 2.73 9.30 -13.14
N GLU A 60 2.61 9.34 -14.45
CA GLU A 60 2.01 10.48 -15.15
C GLU A 60 0.52 10.65 -14.75
N LEU A 61 -0.26 9.56 -14.75
CA LEU A 61 -1.66 9.60 -14.37
C LEU A 61 -1.87 9.98 -12.89
N THR A 62 -1.08 9.39 -11.98
CA THR A 62 -1.18 9.68 -10.55
C THR A 62 -0.79 11.12 -10.23
N ARG A 63 0.23 11.66 -10.92
CA ARG A 63 0.64 13.06 -10.77
C ARG A 63 -0.47 14.02 -11.20
N GLN A 64 -1.14 13.78 -12.32
CA GLN A 64 -2.26 14.59 -12.80
C GLN A 64 -3.45 14.55 -11.82
N ALA A 65 -3.71 13.39 -11.20
CA ALA A 65 -4.80 13.19 -10.24
C ALA A 65 -4.45 13.64 -8.80
N GLY A 66 -3.22 14.08 -8.54
CA GLY A 66 -2.75 14.39 -7.18
C GLY A 66 -2.78 13.17 -6.25
N CYS A 67 -2.46 11.99 -6.78
CA CYS A 67 -2.37 10.72 -6.07
C CYS A 67 -0.91 10.32 -5.86
N LEU A 68 -0.54 9.87 -4.67
CA LEU A 68 0.80 9.35 -4.41
C LEU A 68 0.96 7.95 -5.01
N LEU A 69 2.05 7.75 -5.76
CA LEU A 69 2.44 6.47 -6.33
C LEU A 69 3.56 5.83 -5.52
N ILE A 70 3.31 4.65 -5.01
CA ILE A 70 4.28 3.81 -4.29
C ILE A 70 4.58 2.57 -5.14
N ILE A 71 5.85 2.24 -5.30
CA ILE A 71 6.28 1.01 -6.00
C ILE A 71 6.51 -0.09 -4.97
N ASN A 72 6.02 -1.28 -5.26
CA ASN A 72 6.23 -2.44 -4.39
C ASN A 72 7.62 -3.07 -4.64
N ASP A 73 8.40 -3.31 -3.58
CA ASP A 73 9.69 -4.00 -3.49
C ASP A 73 10.86 -3.37 -4.29
N ARG A 74 10.63 -2.73 -5.40
CA ARG A 74 11.63 -2.34 -6.39
C ARG A 74 12.06 -0.88 -6.24
N VAL A 75 13.10 -0.64 -5.43
CA VAL A 75 13.71 0.70 -5.22
C VAL A 75 14.23 1.28 -6.54
N ASP A 76 14.83 0.46 -7.38
CA ASP A 76 15.34 0.86 -8.70
C ASP A 76 14.22 1.38 -9.62
N ILE A 77 13.09 0.69 -9.68
CA ILE A 77 11.92 1.12 -10.46
C ILE A 77 11.31 2.39 -9.86
N ALA A 78 11.20 2.46 -8.51
CA ALA A 78 10.69 3.66 -7.84
C ALA A 78 11.53 4.91 -8.15
N MET A 79 12.84 4.77 -8.17
CA MET A 79 13.77 5.86 -8.53
C MET A 79 13.67 6.22 -10.01
N ALA A 80 13.73 5.22 -10.89
CA ALA A 80 13.72 5.44 -12.34
C ALA A 80 12.40 6.03 -12.85
N SER A 81 11.25 5.65 -12.24
CA SER A 81 9.93 6.20 -12.57
C SER A 81 9.60 7.50 -11.84
N GLN A 82 10.46 7.96 -10.94
CA GLN A 82 10.21 9.13 -10.07
C GLN A 82 8.94 8.97 -9.23
N ALA A 83 8.64 7.75 -8.78
CA ALA A 83 7.53 7.49 -7.86
C ALA A 83 7.72 8.24 -6.53
N ASP A 84 6.61 8.46 -5.82
CA ASP A 84 6.60 9.18 -4.53
C ASP A 84 7.20 8.34 -3.40
N GLY A 85 7.30 7.00 -3.59
CA GLY A 85 7.88 6.14 -2.59
C GLY A 85 8.01 4.67 -3.02
N VAL A 86 8.45 3.86 -2.06
CA VAL A 86 8.58 2.41 -2.18
C VAL A 86 7.99 1.74 -0.94
N HIS A 87 7.43 0.56 -1.11
CA HIS A 87 7.01 -0.32 0.00
C HIS A 87 7.81 -1.61 -0.04
N LEU A 88 8.47 -1.95 1.07
CA LEU A 88 9.39 -3.07 1.17
C LEU A 88 8.88 -4.13 2.15
N GLY A 89 9.11 -5.38 1.82
CA GLY A 89 8.93 -6.52 2.72
C GLY A 89 10.17 -6.76 3.60
N GLN A 90 10.08 -7.79 4.46
CA GLN A 90 11.16 -8.13 5.40
C GLN A 90 12.41 -8.74 4.71
N GLU A 91 12.23 -9.29 3.50
CA GLU A 91 13.29 -9.93 2.71
C GLU A 91 13.80 -9.06 1.56
N ASP A 92 13.22 -7.86 1.41
CA ASP A 92 13.64 -6.91 0.38
C ASP A 92 14.87 -6.10 0.83
N LEU A 93 15.22 -5.07 0.06
CA LEU A 93 16.36 -4.22 0.38
C LEU A 93 16.19 -3.59 1.78
N PRO A 94 17.22 -3.66 2.68
CA PRO A 94 17.12 -3.09 4.01
C PRO A 94 16.72 -1.60 3.99
N LEU A 95 15.87 -1.19 4.94
CA LEU A 95 15.32 0.17 5.04
C LEU A 95 16.41 1.25 4.98
N GLU A 96 17.51 1.08 5.71
CA GLU A 96 18.61 2.05 5.73
C GLU A 96 19.24 2.22 4.34
N THR A 97 19.43 1.11 3.61
CA THR A 97 19.96 1.14 2.25
C THR A 97 18.98 1.79 1.28
N ALA A 98 17.70 1.43 1.38
CA ALA A 98 16.65 2.07 0.59
C ALA A 98 16.58 3.58 0.87
N ARG A 99 16.70 4.00 2.14
CA ARG A 99 16.70 5.42 2.53
C ARG A 99 17.89 6.18 1.93
N ARG A 100 19.09 5.58 1.90
CA ARG A 100 20.25 6.20 1.23
C ARG A 100 20.01 6.44 -0.28
N LEU A 101 19.35 5.50 -0.95
CA LEU A 101 19.04 5.58 -2.38
C LEU A 101 17.89 6.57 -2.67
N MET A 102 16.78 6.44 -1.93
CA MET A 102 15.56 7.22 -2.14
C MET A 102 15.65 8.67 -1.64
N GLY A 103 16.60 8.95 -0.75
CA GLY A 103 16.68 10.24 -0.06
C GLY A 103 15.59 10.43 1.00
N ARG A 104 15.49 11.65 1.56
CA ARG A 104 14.56 11.96 2.67
C ARG A 104 13.18 12.47 2.23
N THR A 105 12.99 12.73 0.95
CA THR A 105 11.74 13.30 0.44
C THR A 105 10.73 12.26 0.00
N ARG A 106 11.19 11.07 -0.39
CA ARG A 106 10.35 9.95 -0.83
C ARG A 106 9.92 9.08 0.35
N LEU A 107 8.72 8.55 0.25
CA LEU A 107 8.15 7.67 1.27
C LEU A 107 8.76 6.26 1.20
N ILE A 108 9.07 5.69 2.37
CA ILE A 108 9.42 4.28 2.49
C ILE A 108 8.50 3.63 3.51
N GLY A 109 7.68 2.69 3.05
CA GLY A 109 6.85 1.83 3.89
C GLY A 109 7.51 0.48 4.11
N ILE A 110 7.29 -0.11 5.28
CA ILE A 110 7.80 -1.44 5.63
C ILE A 110 6.67 -2.36 6.04
N SER A 111 6.59 -3.56 5.44
CA SER A 111 5.70 -4.62 5.88
C SER A 111 6.12 -5.14 7.25
N THR A 112 5.16 -5.29 8.16
CA THR A 112 5.38 -5.80 9.52
C THR A 112 4.29 -6.79 9.91
N HIS A 113 4.63 -7.78 10.73
CA HIS A 113 3.75 -8.88 11.07
C HIS A 113 3.60 -9.10 12.59
N ASP A 114 4.41 -8.42 13.39
CA ASP A 114 4.38 -8.46 14.85
C ASP A 114 4.82 -7.11 15.45
N LEU A 115 4.74 -7.03 16.80
CA LEU A 115 5.06 -5.82 17.55
C LEU A 115 6.52 -5.43 17.40
N ARG A 116 7.44 -6.40 17.43
CA ARG A 116 8.89 -6.15 17.34
C ARG A 116 9.22 -5.53 15.98
N GLN A 117 8.78 -6.16 14.88
CA GLN A 117 9.00 -5.62 13.53
C GLN A 117 8.43 -4.20 13.36
N ALA A 118 7.24 -3.95 13.95
CA ALA A 118 6.62 -2.62 13.91
C ALA A 118 7.45 -1.57 14.66
N GLN A 119 7.98 -1.91 15.83
CA GLN A 119 8.84 -1.02 16.63
C GLN A 119 10.19 -0.79 15.95
N ASP A 120 10.82 -1.85 15.43
CA ASP A 120 12.10 -1.77 14.71
C ASP A 120 11.98 -0.86 13.47
N ALA A 121 10.93 -1.04 12.65
CA ALA A 121 10.68 -0.19 11.49
C ALA A 121 10.42 1.28 11.89
N ALA A 122 9.64 1.52 12.94
CA ALA A 122 9.36 2.86 13.44
C ALA A 122 10.60 3.56 14.00
N GLY A 123 11.52 2.80 14.61
CA GLY A 123 12.82 3.28 15.12
C GLY A 123 13.86 3.54 14.04
N ALA A 124 13.74 2.84 12.91
CA ALA A 124 14.69 2.91 11.78
C ALA A 124 14.30 3.92 10.68
N ASP A 125 13.44 4.90 10.98
CA ASP A 125 13.05 6.00 10.07
C ASP A 125 12.16 5.55 8.87
N ALA A 126 11.30 4.53 9.06
CA ALA A 126 10.22 4.24 8.12
C ALA A 126 9.18 5.38 8.16
N ASP A 127 8.63 5.75 7.01
CA ASP A 127 7.58 6.78 6.94
C ASP A 127 6.22 6.22 7.38
N TYR A 128 5.96 4.93 7.13
CA TYR A 128 4.79 4.21 7.58
C TYR A 128 5.08 2.70 7.64
N ILE A 129 4.25 1.96 8.37
CA ILE A 129 4.28 0.50 8.36
C ILE A 129 3.03 -0.07 7.69
N GLY A 130 3.19 -1.18 6.97
CA GLY A 130 2.11 -2.07 6.59
C GLY A 130 1.98 -3.16 7.65
N PHE A 131 0.83 -3.28 8.31
CA PHE A 131 0.62 -4.29 9.35
C PHE A 131 -0.44 -5.30 8.96
N GLY A 132 -0.09 -6.57 8.99
CA GLY A 132 -1.01 -7.65 8.66
C GLY A 132 -0.37 -9.04 8.54
N PRO A 133 -1.16 -10.04 8.10
CA PRO A 133 -2.55 -9.93 7.64
C PRO A 133 -3.53 -9.73 8.81
N ILE A 134 -4.51 -8.81 8.64
CA ILE A 134 -5.51 -8.57 9.70
C ILE A 134 -6.56 -9.69 9.69
N PHE A 135 -7.10 -10.00 8.52
CA PHE A 135 -8.05 -11.07 8.28
C PHE A 135 -7.45 -12.16 7.39
N GLY A 136 -8.13 -13.30 7.25
CA GLY A 136 -7.71 -14.36 6.33
C GLY A 136 -7.64 -13.85 4.89
N THR A 137 -6.57 -14.20 4.17
CA THR A 137 -6.36 -13.78 2.78
C THR A 137 -5.72 -14.88 1.96
N SER A 138 -6.15 -15.01 0.71
CA SER A 138 -5.53 -15.88 -0.31
C SER A 138 -4.75 -15.11 -1.37
N THR A 139 -4.71 -13.77 -1.27
CA THR A 139 -4.07 -12.91 -2.30
C THR A 139 -2.54 -12.96 -2.24
N LYS A 140 -1.97 -13.16 -1.06
CA LYS A 140 -0.53 -13.33 -0.82
C LYS A 140 -0.36 -14.43 0.22
N GLU A 141 0.39 -15.47 -0.11
CA GLU A 141 0.90 -16.41 0.89
C GLU A 141 1.95 -15.68 1.73
N THR A 142 1.56 -15.29 2.92
CA THR A 142 2.46 -14.55 3.83
C THR A 142 3.16 -15.45 4.82
N GLY A 143 2.72 -16.72 4.94
CA GLY A 143 3.15 -17.63 6.01
C GLY A 143 2.64 -17.26 7.41
N TYR A 144 1.87 -16.18 7.54
CA TYR A 144 1.36 -15.69 8.83
C TYR A 144 -0.15 -15.91 8.97
N SER A 145 -0.56 -16.36 10.15
CA SER A 145 -1.97 -16.40 10.53
C SER A 145 -2.55 -15.00 10.69
N PRO A 146 -3.88 -14.82 10.52
CA PRO A 146 -4.55 -13.54 10.77
C PRO A 146 -4.23 -12.98 12.16
N ARG A 147 -3.85 -11.71 12.23
CA ARG A 147 -3.47 -11.02 13.47
C ARG A 147 -4.65 -10.41 14.23
N GLY A 148 -5.73 -10.10 13.51
CA GLY A 148 -6.93 -9.50 14.08
C GLY A 148 -6.79 -8.02 14.45
N THR A 149 -7.92 -7.38 14.68
CA THR A 149 -7.99 -5.95 15.05
C THR A 149 -7.50 -5.69 16.48
N ALA A 150 -7.53 -6.67 17.37
CA ALA A 150 -7.00 -6.55 18.73
C ALA A 150 -5.50 -6.30 18.71
N THR A 151 -4.73 -7.10 17.93
CA THR A 151 -3.29 -6.90 17.76
C THR A 151 -2.99 -5.56 17.08
N LEU A 152 -3.81 -5.16 16.09
CA LEU A 152 -3.66 -3.83 15.47
C LEU A 152 -3.77 -2.69 16.49
N LYS A 153 -4.70 -2.77 17.46
CA LYS A 153 -4.82 -1.80 18.56
C LYS A 153 -3.57 -1.76 19.45
N GLU A 154 -2.95 -2.90 19.70
CA GLU A 154 -1.68 -2.97 20.45
C GLU A 154 -0.54 -2.34 19.68
N ILE A 155 -0.40 -2.64 18.39
CA ILE A 155 0.57 -2.00 17.50
C ILE A 155 0.37 -0.46 17.51
N ARG A 156 -0.88 0.02 17.40
CA ARG A 156 -1.17 1.46 17.41
C ARG A 156 -0.71 2.15 18.69
N LYS A 157 -0.82 1.48 19.85
CA LYS A 157 -0.32 2.03 21.13
C LYS A 157 1.21 2.13 21.15
N ALA A 158 1.88 1.16 20.54
CA ALA A 158 3.34 1.02 20.60
C ALA A 158 4.09 1.91 19.59
N VAL A 159 3.51 2.15 18.40
CA VAL A 159 4.15 2.96 17.36
C VAL A 159 3.40 4.25 17.12
N LYS A 160 4.11 5.26 16.63
CA LYS A 160 3.51 6.59 16.39
C LYS A 160 3.44 6.94 14.90
N ILE A 161 4.20 6.28 14.04
CA ILE A 161 4.15 6.48 12.59
C ILE A 161 2.82 5.94 12.02
N PRO A 162 2.41 6.38 10.82
CA PRO A 162 1.22 5.88 10.16
C PRO A 162 1.21 4.35 10.02
N ILE A 163 0.03 3.76 10.21
CA ILE A 163 -0.21 2.32 10.05
C ILE A 163 -1.17 2.10 8.89
N VAL A 164 -0.73 1.33 7.91
CA VAL A 164 -1.56 0.79 6.84
C VAL A 164 -1.92 -0.65 7.20
N ALA A 165 -3.18 -0.90 7.55
CA ALA A 165 -3.66 -2.27 7.78
C ALA A 165 -3.82 -3.00 6.44
N ILE A 166 -3.43 -4.28 6.39
CA ILE A 166 -3.51 -5.10 5.17
C ILE A 166 -3.93 -6.54 5.48
N GLY A 167 -4.48 -7.23 4.50
CA GLY A 167 -4.81 -8.66 4.54
C GLY A 167 -6.28 -8.92 4.82
N GLY A 168 -6.99 -9.43 3.81
CA GLY A 168 -8.40 -9.80 3.87
C GLY A 168 -9.38 -8.64 4.10
N ILE A 169 -8.94 -7.39 3.87
CA ILE A 169 -9.77 -6.20 4.04
C ILE A 169 -10.65 -6.01 2.81
N THR A 170 -11.93 -5.76 3.06
CA THR A 170 -12.99 -5.53 2.08
C THR A 170 -13.81 -4.29 2.46
N GLU A 171 -14.71 -3.84 1.58
CA GLU A 171 -15.69 -2.80 1.88
C GLU A 171 -16.47 -3.09 3.17
N ASP A 172 -16.84 -4.37 3.42
CA ASP A 172 -17.70 -4.76 4.55
C ASP A 172 -16.99 -4.74 5.92
N ASN A 173 -15.65 -4.80 5.93
CA ASN A 173 -14.88 -4.88 7.18
C ASN A 173 -13.87 -3.77 7.38
N VAL A 174 -13.73 -2.85 6.42
CA VAL A 174 -12.72 -1.79 6.44
C VAL A 174 -12.86 -0.84 7.64
N THR A 175 -14.08 -0.56 8.10
CA THR A 175 -14.32 0.29 9.27
C THR A 175 -13.70 -0.28 10.53
N GLN A 176 -13.69 -1.62 10.67
CA GLN A 176 -13.10 -2.29 11.84
C GLN A 176 -11.59 -2.02 11.99
N VAL A 177 -10.87 -1.89 10.88
CA VAL A 177 -9.42 -1.61 10.94
C VAL A 177 -9.16 -0.13 11.22
N TRP A 178 -9.97 0.78 10.70
CA TRP A 178 -9.87 2.20 11.04
C TRP A 178 -10.19 2.45 12.52
N ASP A 179 -11.25 1.83 13.05
CA ASP A 179 -11.64 1.89 14.47
C ASP A 179 -10.57 1.27 15.39
N ALA A 180 -9.78 0.33 14.85
CA ALA A 180 -8.65 -0.24 15.56
C ALA A 180 -7.38 0.62 15.51
N GLY A 181 -7.42 1.76 14.83
CA GLY A 181 -6.34 2.76 14.81
C GLY A 181 -5.42 2.71 13.59
N ALA A 182 -5.83 2.04 12.49
CA ALA A 182 -5.15 2.19 11.21
C ALA A 182 -5.41 3.58 10.62
N ASP A 183 -4.36 4.18 10.05
CA ASP A 183 -4.46 5.45 9.32
C ASP A 183 -4.99 5.23 7.90
N ALA A 184 -4.68 4.05 7.32
CA ALA A 184 -5.21 3.63 6.03
C ALA A 184 -5.43 2.10 5.99
N ALA A 185 -6.29 1.66 5.09
CA ALA A 185 -6.54 0.25 4.77
C ALA A 185 -6.03 -0.06 3.37
N ALA A 186 -5.13 -1.04 3.23
CA ALA A 186 -4.66 -1.54 1.94
C ALA A 186 -5.59 -2.62 1.41
N ILE A 187 -6.18 -2.38 0.25
CA ILE A 187 -7.16 -3.27 -0.38
C ILE A 187 -6.69 -3.64 -1.79
N ILE A 188 -6.64 -4.95 -2.08
CA ILE A 188 -6.27 -5.50 -3.39
C ILE A 188 -7.49 -6.18 -4.02
N SER A 189 -7.75 -7.42 -3.62
CA SER A 189 -8.68 -8.32 -4.34
C SER A 189 -10.12 -7.83 -4.35
N ASP A 190 -10.59 -7.16 -3.31
CA ASP A 190 -11.96 -6.65 -3.25
C ASP A 190 -12.19 -5.51 -4.26
N ILE A 191 -11.18 -4.66 -4.46
CA ILE A 191 -11.21 -3.62 -5.49
C ILE A 191 -10.97 -4.24 -6.88
N MET A 192 -9.92 -5.07 -7.01
CA MET A 192 -9.53 -5.66 -8.30
C MET A 192 -10.59 -6.60 -8.90
N LYS A 193 -11.48 -7.17 -8.09
CA LYS A 193 -12.58 -8.04 -8.54
C LYS A 193 -13.88 -7.29 -8.86
N ALA A 194 -14.00 -6.03 -8.48
CA ALA A 194 -15.18 -5.23 -8.70
C ALA A 194 -15.44 -5.04 -10.22
N GLU A 195 -16.71 -5.07 -10.62
CA GLU A 195 -17.12 -4.74 -11.98
C GLU A 195 -16.91 -3.26 -12.27
N ASP A 196 -17.35 -2.39 -11.35
CA ASP A 196 -17.08 -0.94 -11.38
C ASP A 196 -16.07 -0.61 -10.24
N VAL A 197 -14.82 -0.48 -10.64
CA VAL A 197 -13.70 -0.16 -9.72
C VAL A 197 -13.85 1.25 -9.15
N ALA A 198 -14.28 2.21 -9.97
CA ALA A 198 -14.42 3.60 -9.54
C ALA A 198 -15.51 3.75 -8.48
N GLU A 199 -16.66 3.10 -8.70
CA GLU A 199 -17.76 3.09 -7.74
C GLU A 199 -17.38 2.37 -6.45
N LYS A 200 -16.67 1.24 -6.54
CA LYS A 200 -16.15 0.52 -5.36
C LYS A 200 -15.28 1.41 -4.50
N VAL A 201 -14.37 2.15 -5.12
CA VAL A 201 -13.48 3.10 -4.41
C VAL A 201 -14.29 4.22 -3.74
N ARG A 202 -15.26 4.82 -4.44
CA ARG A 202 -16.14 5.85 -3.87
C ARG A 202 -16.89 5.34 -2.64
N ARG A 203 -17.49 4.15 -2.72
CA ARG A 203 -18.21 3.55 -1.56
C ARG A 203 -17.29 3.33 -0.37
N ILE A 204 -16.09 2.75 -0.59
CA ILE A 204 -15.13 2.56 0.50
C ILE A 204 -14.75 3.89 1.15
N LEU A 205 -14.45 4.93 0.35
CA LEU A 205 -14.09 6.24 0.86
C LEU A 205 -15.23 6.94 1.61
N ALA A 206 -16.48 6.66 1.24
CA ALA A 206 -17.66 7.23 1.91
C ALA A 206 -17.94 6.60 3.30
N LEU A 207 -17.27 5.50 3.67
CA LEU A 207 -17.39 4.86 4.98
C LEU A 207 -16.55 5.55 6.08
N ARG A 208 -15.71 6.52 5.69
CA ARG A 208 -14.84 7.28 6.60
C ARG A 208 -15.35 8.73 6.68
#